data_ae12ff6ea055cb16a15c98909a07b5c3
#
_entry.id   ae12ff6ea055cb16a15c98909a07b5c3
#
_cell.length_a   1.000
_cell.length_b   1.000
_cell.length_c   1.000
_cell.angle_alpha   90.00
_cell.angle_beta   90.00
_cell.angle_gamma   90.00
#
_symmetry.space_group_name_H-M   'P 1'
#
loop_
_entity.id
_entity.type
_entity.pdbx_description
1 polymer ?
#
loop_
_entity_poly.entity_id
_entity_poly.type
_entity_poly.pdbx_seq_one_letter_code
_entity_poly.pdbx_strand_id
1 'polypeptide(L)'
;GYTGEEMKLVNETRKILDAPQLMIAPTTVRVPVFTCHSVAVNAETEIKVGAERARELFARFPGLKVWDDPAEQRYPMPVAVEGQDDCWVGRVREDLSHPSALSFWVVGDQLRKGAATNAVQIAELLLDS
;
A
#
# COMPACT_ATOMS: atom_id res chain seq x y z
N GLY A 1 -2.86 23.42 7.13
CA GLY A 1 -2.03 22.63 8.02
C GLY A 1 -1.45 21.37 7.38
N TYR A 2 -1.78 21.10 6.13
CA TYR A 2 -1.22 19.96 5.38
C TYR A 2 0.09 20.35 4.68
N THR A 3 1.02 19.41 4.61
CA THR A 3 2.24 19.55 3.82
C THR A 3 1.95 19.36 2.31
N GLY A 4 2.89 19.82 1.46
CA GLY A 4 2.78 19.57 0.02
C GLY A 4 2.74 18.07 -0.33
N GLU A 5 3.45 17.21 0.41
CA GLU A 5 3.47 15.77 0.22
C GLU A 5 2.12 15.13 0.60
N GLU A 6 1.50 15.55 1.68
CA GLU A 6 0.16 15.09 2.06
C GLU A 6 -0.89 15.47 1.01
N MET A 7 -0.81 16.68 0.46
CA MET A 7 -1.72 17.10 -0.62
C MET A 7 -1.49 16.33 -1.92
N LYS A 8 -0.25 15.92 -2.21
CA LYS A 8 0.05 15.01 -3.32
C LYS A 8 -0.67 13.66 -3.11
N LEU A 9 -0.57 13.06 -1.93
CA LEU A 9 -1.28 11.80 -1.64
C LEU A 9 -2.79 11.92 -1.90
N VAL A 10 -3.43 13.01 -1.49
CA VAL A 10 -4.86 13.24 -1.76
C VAL A 10 -5.14 13.30 -3.25
N ASN A 11 -4.40 14.15 -3.97
CA ASN A 11 -4.67 14.45 -5.37
C ASN A 11 -4.31 13.28 -6.30
N GLU A 12 -3.15 12.67 -6.08
CA GLU A 12 -2.65 11.57 -6.90
C GLU A 12 -3.46 10.29 -6.67
N THR A 13 -3.82 9.97 -5.44
CA THR A 13 -4.69 8.80 -5.16
C THR A 13 -6.04 8.93 -5.84
N ARG A 14 -6.68 10.10 -5.77
CA ARG A 14 -7.94 10.37 -6.48
C ARG A 14 -7.80 10.21 -7.99
N LYS A 15 -6.70 10.69 -8.55
CA LYS A 15 -6.41 10.60 -9.98
C LYS A 15 -6.15 9.16 -10.41
N ILE A 16 -5.30 8.42 -9.68
CA ILE A 16 -4.91 7.05 -10.03
C ILE A 16 -6.10 6.09 -9.93
N LEU A 17 -6.94 6.27 -8.91
CA LEU A 17 -8.13 5.43 -8.72
C LEU A 17 -9.36 5.90 -9.52
N ASP A 18 -9.24 7.00 -10.28
CA ASP A 18 -10.37 7.67 -10.96
C ASP A 18 -11.56 7.92 -10.02
N ALA A 19 -11.25 8.34 -8.80
CA ALA A 19 -12.20 8.52 -7.72
C ALA A 19 -12.10 9.93 -7.12
N PRO A 20 -12.58 10.98 -7.82
CA PRO A 20 -12.39 12.37 -7.40
C PRO A 20 -13.08 12.71 -6.06
N GLN A 21 -14.09 11.94 -5.66
CA GLN A 21 -14.84 12.14 -4.43
C GLN A 21 -14.27 11.36 -3.24
N LEU A 22 -13.22 10.56 -3.43
CA LEU A 22 -12.63 9.77 -2.35
C LEU A 22 -12.15 10.67 -1.22
N MET A 23 -12.58 10.37 0.00
CA MET A 23 -12.14 11.07 1.21
C MET A 23 -10.82 10.46 1.68
N ILE A 24 -9.80 11.30 1.85
CA ILE A 24 -8.45 10.85 2.19
C ILE A 24 -7.90 11.79 3.27
N ALA A 25 -7.44 11.23 4.37
CA ALA A 25 -6.78 11.95 5.45
C ALA A 25 -5.35 11.43 5.62
N PRO A 26 -4.37 11.97 4.88
CA PRO A 26 -2.98 11.53 4.96
C PRO A 26 -2.23 12.22 6.09
N THR A 27 -1.25 11.50 6.63
CA THR A 27 -0.19 12.08 7.47
C THR A 27 1.14 11.53 7.00
N THR A 28 2.09 12.40 6.68
CA THR A 28 3.43 12.01 6.24
C THR A 28 4.47 12.37 7.28
N VAL A 29 5.37 11.43 7.56
CA VAL A 29 6.47 11.62 8.52
C VAL A 29 7.80 11.13 7.94
N ARG A 30 8.89 11.74 8.36
CA ARG A 30 10.24 11.23 8.12
C ARG A 30 10.64 10.33 9.28
N VAL A 31 11.11 9.13 8.95
CA VAL A 31 11.58 8.13 9.92
C VAL A 31 13.02 7.73 9.59
N PRO A 32 13.83 7.29 10.56
CA PRO A 32 15.23 6.96 10.37
C PRO A 32 15.44 5.59 9.72
N VAL A 33 14.98 5.43 8.48
CA VAL A 33 15.23 4.27 7.63
C VAL A 33 16.03 4.71 6.40
N PHE A 34 16.88 3.84 5.86
CA PHE A 34 17.71 4.19 4.70
C PHE A 34 16.90 4.19 3.42
N THR A 35 16.07 3.18 3.22
CA THR A 35 15.24 2.98 2.03
C THR A 35 13.85 2.50 2.44
N CYS A 36 13.00 2.35 1.46
CA CYS A 36 11.60 1.94 1.53
C CYS A 36 10.66 3.00 2.13
N HIS A 37 9.48 3.06 1.56
CA HIS A 37 8.33 3.70 2.17
C HIS A 37 7.48 2.66 2.89
N SER A 38 6.92 3.09 4.01
CA SER A 38 5.96 2.31 4.77
C SER A 38 4.67 3.09 4.92
N VAL A 39 3.55 2.45 4.69
CA VAL A 39 2.24 3.10 4.72
C VAL A 39 1.30 2.33 5.64
N ALA A 40 0.81 2.97 6.70
CA ALA A 40 -0.33 2.49 7.47
C ALA A 40 -1.60 2.94 6.77
N VAL A 41 -2.42 1.99 6.35
CA VAL A 41 -3.67 2.26 5.65
C VAL A 41 -4.85 1.86 6.52
N ASN A 42 -5.82 2.74 6.61
CA ASN A 42 -7.18 2.43 7.03
C ASN A 42 -8.08 2.71 5.83
N ALA A 43 -8.80 1.70 5.37
CA ALA A 43 -9.65 1.78 4.17
C ALA A 43 -11.08 1.38 4.50
N GLU A 44 -11.99 2.32 4.33
CA GLU A 44 -13.43 2.06 4.42
C GLU A 44 -13.94 1.63 3.04
N THR A 45 -14.76 0.58 3.01
CA THR A 45 -15.36 0.03 1.79
C THR A 45 -16.89 0.08 1.86
N GLU A 46 -17.54 0.25 0.72
CA GLU A 46 -19.01 0.24 0.64
C GLU A 46 -19.60 -1.10 1.09
N ILE A 47 -18.93 -2.19 0.69
CA ILE A 47 -19.29 -3.55 1.08
C ILE A 47 -18.17 -4.09 1.94
N LYS A 48 -18.51 -4.65 3.10
CA LYS A 48 -17.53 -5.22 4.02
C LYS A 48 -16.63 -6.25 3.33
N VAL A 49 -15.32 -6.02 3.40
CA VAL A 49 -14.29 -6.98 3.04
C VAL A 49 -13.62 -7.45 4.33
N GLY A 50 -13.80 -8.72 4.69
CA GLY A 50 -13.13 -9.30 5.87
C GLY A 50 -11.63 -9.47 5.65
N ALA A 51 -10.87 -9.54 6.74
CA ALA A 51 -9.40 -9.61 6.70
C ALA A 51 -8.88 -10.82 5.90
N GLU A 52 -9.50 -11.99 6.03
CA GLU A 52 -9.16 -13.19 5.25
C GLU A 52 -9.34 -12.95 3.74
N ARG A 53 -10.49 -12.40 3.36
CA ARG A 53 -10.78 -12.09 1.97
C ARG A 53 -9.82 -11.04 1.41
N ALA A 54 -9.43 -10.06 2.21
CA ALA A 54 -8.45 -9.06 1.82
C ALA A 54 -7.07 -9.70 1.55
N ARG A 55 -6.60 -10.62 2.41
CA ARG A 55 -5.34 -11.36 2.19
C ARG A 55 -5.37 -12.14 0.88
N GLU A 56 -6.48 -12.82 0.58
CA GLU A 56 -6.63 -13.55 -0.70
C GLU A 56 -6.54 -12.60 -1.91
N LEU A 57 -7.19 -11.45 -1.84
CA LEU A 57 -7.17 -10.46 -2.92
C LEU A 57 -5.77 -9.87 -3.11
N PHE A 58 -5.10 -9.50 -2.03
CA PHE A 58 -3.73 -9.01 -2.08
C PHE A 58 -2.76 -10.04 -2.64
N ALA A 59 -2.89 -11.31 -2.24
CA ALA A 59 -2.01 -12.39 -2.72
C ALA A 59 -2.16 -12.68 -4.23
N ARG A 60 -3.28 -12.30 -4.84
CA ARG A 60 -3.54 -12.46 -6.27
C ARG A 60 -3.17 -11.23 -7.11
N PHE A 61 -2.90 -10.11 -6.45
CA PHE A 61 -2.63 -8.86 -7.16
C PHE A 61 -1.18 -8.81 -7.65
N PRO A 62 -0.93 -8.57 -8.95
CA PRO A 62 0.42 -8.50 -9.50
C PRO A 62 1.27 -7.41 -8.84
N GLY A 63 2.50 -7.73 -8.48
CA GLY A 63 3.42 -6.79 -7.83
C GLY A 63 3.13 -6.55 -6.35
N LEU A 64 2.25 -7.37 -5.74
CA LEU A 64 1.96 -7.34 -4.31
C LEU A 64 2.16 -8.73 -3.70
N LYS A 65 2.82 -8.80 -2.56
CA LYS A 65 3.03 -10.02 -1.78
C LYS A 65 2.50 -9.87 -0.37
N VAL A 66 1.92 -10.94 0.15
CA VAL A 66 1.41 -10.98 1.54
C VAL A 66 2.48 -11.58 2.45
N TRP A 67 2.80 -10.84 3.50
CA TRP A 67 3.65 -11.29 4.60
C TRP A 67 2.96 -10.94 5.90
N ASP A 68 2.08 -11.81 6.35
CA ASP A 68 1.16 -11.55 7.46
C ASP A 68 0.99 -12.78 8.34
N ASP A 69 1.95 -12.99 9.24
CA ASP A 69 1.92 -14.04 10.26
C ASP A 69 2.07 -13.41 11.64
N PRO A 70 0.95 -13.02 12.27
CA PRO A 70 0.97 -12.39 13.59
C PRO A 70 1.48 -13.30 14.69
N ALA A 71 1.28 -14.62 14.58
CA ALA A 71 1.72 -15.59 15.60
C ALA A 71 3.25 -15.65 15.67
N GLU A 72 3.91 -15.59 14.52
CA GLU A 72 5.37 -15.58 14.41
C GLU A 72 5.94 -14.14 14.38
N GLN A 73 5.11 -13.12 14.61
CA GLN A 73 5.48 -11.70 14.55
C GLN A 73 6.12 -11.32 13.19
N ARG A 74 5.67 -11.94 12.11
CA ARG A 74 6.18 -11.71 10.77
C ARG A 74 5.29 -10.74 10.00
N TYR A 75 5.85 -9.64 9.59
CA TYR A 75 5.21 -8.57 8.82
C TYR A 75 6.27 -7.77 8.05
N PRO A 76 5.90 -7.05 6.98
CA PRO A 76 6.85 -6.30 6.18
C PRO A 76 7.56 -5.21 6.98
N MET A 77 8.88 -5.16 6.82
CA MET A 77 9.75 -4.12 7.38
C MET A 77 10.67 -3.56 6.29
N PRO A 78 11.03 -2.27 6.31
CA PRO A 78 11.93 -1.67 5.32
C PRO A 78 13.20 -2.48 5.08
N VAL A 79 13.89 -2.88 6.13
CA VAL A 79 15.14 -3.64 6.05
C VAL A 79 15.00 -5.00 5.33
N ALA A 80 13.81 -5.59 5.33
CA ALA A 80 13.56 -6.89 4.70
C ALA A 80 13.01 -6.76 3.27
N VAL A 81 12.48 -5.57 2.92
CA VAL A 81 11.86 -5.30 1.61
C VAL A 81 12.80 -4.52 0.67
N GLU A 82 13.84 -3.91 1.22
CA GLU A 82 14.84 -3.19 0.43
C GLU A 82 15.38 -4.03 -0.73
N GLY A 83 15.47 -3.43 -1.92
CA GLY A 83 15.96 -4.07 -3.14
C GLY A 83 14.95 -5.01 -3.82
N GLN A 84 13.72 -5.13 -3.33
CA GLN A 84 12.69 -5.97 -3.94
C GLN A 84 11.79 -5.17 -4.88
N ASP A 85 11.31 -5.85 -5.94
CA ASP A 85 10.46 -5.21 -6.95
C ASP A 85 8.98 -5.19 -6.59
N ASP A 86 8.54 -6.06 -5.69
CA ASP A 86 7.16 -6.12 -5.22
C ASP A 86 6.95 -5.22 -3.99
N CYS A 87 5.73 -4.72 -3.83
CA CYS A 87 5.27 -4.21 -2.55
C CYS A 87 4.84 -5.37 -1.64
N TRP A 88 5.00 -5.20 -0.33
CA TRP A 88 4.65 -6.21 0.66
C TRP A 88 3.57 -5.68 1.59
N VAL A 89 2.53 -6.48 1.81
CA VAL A 89 1.42 -6.15 2.70
C VAL A 89 1.34 -7.13 3.86
N GLY A 90 1.06 -6.60 5.03
CA GLY A 90 0.85 -7.41 6.23
C GLY A 90 0.05 -6.65 7.27
N ARG A 91 -0.11 -7.26 8.46
CA ARG A 91 -0.93 -6.73 9.55
C ARG A 91 -2.36 -6.42 9.11
N VAL A 92 -2.88 -7.25 8.21
CA VAL A 92 -4.24 -7.12 7.68
C VAL A 92 -5.24 -7.54 8.77
N ARG A 93 -6.08 -6.61 9.16
CA ARG A 93 -7.06 -6.80 10.25
C ARG A 93 -8.30 -5.95 10.03
N GLU A 94 -9.40 -6.40 10.59
CA GLU A 94 -10.62 -5.59 10.64
C GLU A 94 -10.41 -4.37 11.55
N ASP A 95 -10.99 -3.25 11.16
CA ASP A 95 -10.97 -2.04 11.97
C ASP A 95 -11.92 -2.16 13.15
N LEU A 96 -11.50 -1.67 14.33
CA LEU A 96 -12.32 -1.73 15.53
C LEU A 96 -13.31 -0.56 15.65
N SER A 97 -13.11 0.48 14.85
CA SER A 97 -13.93 1.71 14.91
C SER A 97 -15.01 1.77 13.82
N HIS A 98 -14.86 0.98 12.73
CA HIS A 98 -15.82 0.99 11.64
C HIS A 98 -16.06 -0.41 11.08
N PRO A 99 -17.33 -0.86 10.93
CA PRO A 99 -17.66 -2.24 10.59
C PRO A 99 -17.26 -2.68 9.17
N SER A 100 -17.06 -1.74 8.26
CA SER A 100 -16.66 -2.00 6.86
C SER A 100 -15.25 -1.51 6.54
N ALA A 101 -14.43 -1.22 7.56
CA ALA A 101 -13.07 -0.78 7.35
C ALA A 101 -12.04 -1.89 7.63
N LEU A 102 -10.92 -1.79 6.93
CA LEU A 102 -9.73 -2.62 7.10
C LEU A 102 -8.54 -1.75 7.45
N SER A 103 -7.71 -2.25 8.33
CA SER A 103 -6.39 -1.68 8.60
C SER A 103 -5.31 -2.64 8.11
N PHE A 104 -4.32 -2.13 7.40
CA PHE A 104 -3.18 -2.92 6.93
C PHE A 104 -1.92 -2.07 6.80
N TRP A 105 -0.80 -2.74 6.61
CA TRP A 105 0.51 -2.14 6.52
C TRP A 105 1.17 -2.54 5.21
N VAL A 106 1.69 -1.58 4.46
CA VAL A 106 2.37 -1.81 3.18
C VAL A 106 3.78 -1.26 3.24
N VAL A 107 4.74 -2.01 2.70
CA VAL A 107 6.13 -1.59 2.54
C VAL A 107 6.56 -1.83 1.11
N GLY A 108 7.25 -0.86 0.50
CA GLY A 108 7.79 -0.99 -0.85
C GLY A 108 9.05 -0.16 -1.02
N ASP A 109 9.95 -0.63 -1.88
CA ASP A 109 11.14 0.11 -2.25
C ASP A 109 10.77 1.24 -3.22
N GLN A 110 10.90 2.48 -2.76
CA GLN A 110 10.51 3.67 -3.53
C GLN A 110 11.41 3.92 -4.75
N LEU A 111 12.61 3.39 -4.76
CA LEU A 111 13.53 3.51 -5.91
C LEU A 111 13.20 2.51 -7.02
N ARG A 112 12.60 1.38 -6.64
CA ARG A 112 12.22 0.29 -7.55
C ARG A 112 10.73 0.39 -7.92
N LYS A 113 9.83 -0.19 -7.14
CA LYS A 113 8.39 -0.20 -7.44
C LYS A 113 7.77 1.20 -7.44
N GLY A 114 8.26 2.09 -6.61
CA GLY A 114 7.82 3.50 -6.60
C GLY A 114 8.37 4.36 -7.74
N ALA A 115 9.36 3.86 -8.52
CA ALA A 115 10.02 4.63 -9.58
C ALA A 115 10.45 3.76 -10.76
N ALA A 116 11.69 3.26 -10.79
CA ALA A 116 12.31 2.65 -11.97
C ALA A 116 11.58 1.38 -12.43
N THR A 117 11.33 0.43 -11.54
CA THR A 117 10.63 -0.83 -11.87
C THR A 117 9.23 -0.56 -12.40
N ASN A 118 8.49 0.36 -11.79
CA ASN A 118 7.15 0.70 -12.23
C ASN A 118 7.12 1.31 -13.63
N ALA A 119 8.10 2.15 -13.96
CA ALA A 119 8.22 2.72 -15.30
C ALA A 119 8.49 1.65 -16.36
N VAL A 120 9.35 0.68 -16.08
CA VAL A 120 9.62 -0.47 -16.96
C VAL A 120 8.37 -1.31 -17.15
N GLN A 121 7.67 -1.66 -16.08
CA GLN A 121 6.43 -2.45 -16.13
C GLN A 121 5.32 -1.78 -16.93
N ILE A 122 5.20 -0.44 -16.85
CA ILE A 122 4.25 0.31 -17.69
C ILE A 122 4.66 0.20 -19.16
N ALA A 123 5.95 0.30 -19.49
CA ALA A 123 6.43 0.15 -20.86
C ALA A 123 6.16 -1.27 -21.40
N GLU A 124 6.39 -2.30 -20.61
CA GLU A 124 6.08 -3.69 -20.97
C GLU A 124 4.60 -3.88 -21.33
N LEU A 125 3.70 -3.37 -20.50
CA LEU A 125 2.25 -3.42 -20.78
C LEU A 125 1.85 -2.73 -22.09
N LEU A 126 2.58 -1.67 -22.50
CA LEU A 126 2.31 -0.98 -23.75
C LEU A 126 2.86 -1.72 -24.98
N LEU A 127 3.85 -2.61 -24.78
CA LEU A 127 4.40 -3.43 -25.87
C LEU A 127 3.58 -4.70 -26.11
N ASP A 128 2.90 -5.19 -25.10
CA ASP A 128 2.07 -6.41 -25.15
C ASP A 128 0.61 -6.11 -25.58
N SER A 129 0.27 -4.82 -25.80
CA SER A 129 -1.07 -4.35 -26.21
C SER A 129 -1.11 -4.04 -27.70
#